data_9c54805dee6dea580a180b6ebdb42d2f
#
_entry.id   9c54805dee6dea580a180b6ebdb42d2f
#
_cell.length_a   1.000
_cell.length_b   1.000
_cell.length_c   1.000
_cell.angle_alpha   90.00
_cell.angle_beta   90.00
_cell.angle_gamma   90.00
#
_symmetry.space_group_name_H-M   'P 1'
#
loop_
_entity.id
_entity.type
_entity.pdbx_description
1 polymer ?
#
loop_
_entity_poly.entity_id
_entity_poly.type
_entity_poly.pdbx_seq_one_letter_code
_entity_poly.pdbx_strand_id
1 'polypeptide(L)'
;MSSWNKIMECVPNFSEGRDLGKIEKIIEPFRARQGVKLLDYSNDEDHNRLVVTVVGEPEALKAALLEAVGQAVALIDLNQHSGQHPRMGAVDVIPFIPIKGCTMDEAIALSKEVGEQIATLYQLPVFLYEKSATAPHRENLAAVRKGEFEGMAEKIKLAEWQPDFGLAERHPTAGTVAVGARMPLVAYNVNLGTADLNIASDIARKIRFIGGGLRYCKAMGVELKERGIVQVSINMTDYTRTALYRAFELVKIEARRYGVAVVGSEIIGLVPMEALIDTASFYLGLENFSMNQVLEARIME
;
A
#
# COMPACT_ATOMS: atom_id res chain seq x y z
N MET A 1 1.99 -19.06 -18.93
CA MET A 1 1.68 -17.62 -18.79
C MET A 1 0.16 -17.50 -18.84
N SER A 2 -0.44 -16.70 -17.98
CA SER A 2 -1.89 -16.60 -17.94
C SER A 2 -2.39 -15.92 -19.21
N SER A 3 -3.41 -16.49 -19.84
CA SER A 3 -4.10 -15.93 -21.01
C SER A 3 -5.02 -14.76 -20.64
N TRP A 4 -4.80 -14.10 -19.50
CA TRP A 4 -5.66 -13.02 -19.03
C TRP A 4 -5.45 -11.75 -19.86
N ASN A 5 -6.53 -11.27 -20.43
CA ASN A 5 -6.53 -10.03 -21.20
C ASN A 5 -6.53 -8.78 -20.31
N LYS A 6 -7.09 -8.92 -19.10
CA LYS A 6 -7.15 -7.85 -18.09
C LYS A 6 -6.52 -8.35 -16.80
N ILE A 7 -5.62 -7.57 -16.25
CA ILE A 7 -4.96 -7.84 -14.96
C ILE A 7 -5.14 -6.63 -14.05
N MET A 8 -5.81 -6.86 -12.93
CA MET A 8 -5.90 -5.93 -11.81
C MET A 8 -5.06 -6.48 -10.66
N GLU A 9 -4.26 -5.65 -10.03
CA GLU A 9 -3.60 -5.96 -8.76
C GLU A 9 -4.45 -5.44 -7.60
N CYS A 10 -4.43 -6.17 -6.49
CA CYS A 10 -4.94 -5.70 -5.21
C CYS A 10 -3.91 -6.00 -4.12
N VAL A 11 -3.72 -5.04 -3.20
CA VAL A 11 -2.77 -5.20 -2.09
C VAL A 11 -3.50 -4.96 -0.76
N PRO A 12 -4.46 -5.84 -0.39
CA PRO A 12 -5.18 -5.69 0.87
C PRO A 12 -4.26 -5.85 2.07
N ASN A 13 -4.52 -5.05 3.11
CA ASN A 13 -3.85 -5.15 4.39
C ASN A 13 -4.85 -5.57 5.46
N PHE A 14 -4.47 -6.55 6.27
CA PHE A 14 -5.28 -7.09 7.36
C PHE A 14 -4.57 -6.88 8.70
N SER A 15 -5.35 -6.66 9.74
CA SER A 15 -4.84 -6.44 11.11
C SER A 15 -4.62 -7.78 11.83
N GLU A 16 -3.75 -8.62 11.26
CA GLU A 16 -3.32 -9.90 11.83
C GLU A 16 -1.91 -10.22 11.32
N GLY A 17 -0.95 -10.33 12.21
CA GLY A 17 0.43 -10.63 11.84
C GLY A 17 1.05 -11.76 12.65
N ARG A 18 0.30 -12.33 13.61
CA ARG A 18 0.83 -13.27 14.61
C ARG A 18 0.23 -14.66 14.52
N ASP A 19 -1.07 -14.76 14.32
CA ASP A 19 -1.77 -16.04 14.23
C ASP A 19 -1.74 -16.58 12.80
N LEU A 20 -0.78 -17.48 12.54
CA LEU A 20 -0.61 -18.09 11.22
C LEU A 20 -1.85 -18.88 10.78
N GLY A 21 -2.65 -19.42 11.71
CA GLY A 21 -3.87 -20.14 11.40
C GLY A 21 -4.97 -19.20 10.88
N LYS A 22 -5.06 -17.97 11.40
CA LYS A 22 -5.96 -16.93 10.89
C LYS A 22 -5.45 -16.42 9.54
N ILE A 23 -4.14 -16.16 9.42
CA ILE A 23 -3.50 -15.71 8.18
C ILE A 23 -3.81 -16.67 7.04
N GLU A 24 -3.60 -17.98 7.24
CA GLU A 24 -3.87 -18.99 6.21
C GLU A 24 -5.35 -18.99 5.77
N LYS A 25 -6.30 -18.83 6.69
CA LYS A 25 -7.73 -18.74 6.34
C LYS A 25 -8.06 -17.48 5.54
N ILE A 26 -7.41 -16.36 5.84
CA ILE A 26 -7.61 -15.09 5.13
C ILE A 26 -7.06 -15.15 3.70
N ILE A 27 -5.92 -15.84 3.48
CA ILE A 27 -5.28 -15.90 2.16
C ILE A 27 -5.78 -17.05 1.28
N GLU A 28 -6.43 -18.07 1.84
CA GLU A 28 -6.91 -19.24 1.10
C GLU A 28 -7.82 -18.90 -0.09
N PRO A 29 -8.77 -17.95 -0.01
CA PRO A 29 -9.59 -17.55 -1.16
C PRO A 29 -8.79 -17.09 -2.38
N PHE A 30 -7.58 -16.55 -2.18
CA PHE A 30 -6.71 -16.12 -3.27
C PHE A 30 -5.93 -17.25 -3.94
N ARG A 31 -5.69 -18.35 -3.22
CA ARG A 31 -5.00 -19.55 -3.75
C ARG A 31 -5.93 -20.45 -4.56
N ALA A 32 -7.15 -20.62 -4.11
CA ALA A 32 -8.07 -21.63 -4.64
C ALA A 32 -8.85 -21.18 -5.88
N ARG A 33 -8.81 -19.87 -6.24
CA ARG A 33 -9.69 -19.33 -7.28
C ARG A 33 -9.03 -19.25 -8.64
N GLN A 34 -9.68 -19.85 -9.66
CA GLN A 34 -9.29 -19.67 -11.05
C GLN A 34 -9.44 -18.18 -11.44
N GLY A 35 -8.51 -17.66 -12.23
CA GLY A 35 -8.48 -16.25 -12.62
C GLY A 35 -7.85 -15.33 -11.56
N VAL A 36 -7.32 -15.88 -10.45
CA VAL A 36 -6.60 -15.16 -9.40
C VAL A 36 -5.24 -15.82 -9.16
N LYS A 37 -4.25 -15.04 -8.85
CA LYS A 37 -2.91 -15.50 -8.47
C LYS A 37 -2.42 -14.71 -7.26
N LEU A 38 -2.20 -15.41 -6.15
CA LEU A 38 -1.45 -14.88 -5.01
C LEU A 38 0.02 -14.75 -5.43
N LEU A 39 0.56 -13.55 -5.42
CA LEU A 39 1.95 -13.27 -5.80
C LEU A 39 2.88 -13.32 -4.59
N ASP A 40 2.45 -12.68 -3.50
CA ASP A 40 3.25 -12.56 -2.28
C ASP A 40 2.34 -12.27 -1.08
N TYR A 41 2.79 -12.61 0.11
CA TYR A 41 2.22 -12.11 1.35
C TYR A 41 3.30 -12.05 2.43
N SER A 42 3.20 -11.07 3.28
CA SER A 42 4.10 -10.90 4.42
C SER A 42 3.31 -10.53 5.66
N ASN A 43 3.64 -11.20 6.77
CA ASN A 43 3.11 -10.87 8.09
C ASN A 43 4.24 -10.28 8.96
N ASP A 44 3.87 -9.30 9.76
CA ASP A 44 4.77 -8.60 10.67
C ASP A 44 4.17 -8.67 12.08
N GLU A 45 4.88 -9.34 12.99
CA GLU A 45 4.42 -9.58 14.37
C GLU A 45 4.42 -8.30 15.22
N ASP A 46 5.39 -7.39 15.01
CA ASP A 46 5.52 -6.14 15.76
C ASP A 46 4.43 -5.16 15.35
N HIS A 47 4.20 -5.03 14.05
CA HIS A 47 3.11 -4.24 13.50
C HIS A 47 1.75 -4.93 13.66
N ASN A 48 1.73 -6.23 13.88
CA ASN A 48 0.56 -7.10 13.88
C ASN A 48 -0.30 -6.88 12.63
N ARG A 49 0.33 -7.06 11.47
CA ARG A 49 -0.21 -6.74 10.16
C ARG A 49 0.16 -7.80 9.14
N LEU A 50 -0.79 -8.15 8.29
CA LEU A 50 -0.61 -8.95 7.08
C LEU A 50 -0.81 -8.05 5.86
N VAL A 51 0.13 -8.11 4.93
CA VAL A 51 0.04 -7.50 3.59
C VAL A 51 -0.01 -8.61 2.57
N VAL A 52 -1.01 -8.60 1.70
CA VAL A 52 -1.18 -9.60 0.65
C VAL A 52 -1.07 -8.91 -0.71
N THR A 53 -0.29 -9.46 -1.63
CA THR A 53 -0.23 -9.00 -3.02
C THR A 53 -0.85 -10.04 -3.93
N VAL A 54 -1.93 -9.68 -4.59
CA VAL A 54 -2.70 -10.57 -5.44
C VAL A 54 -3.03 -9.90 -6.77
N VAL A 55 -3.00 -10.67 -7.85
CA VAL A 55 -3.44 -10.22 -9.17
C VAL A 55 -4.52 -11.16 -9.71
N GLY A 56 -5.36 -10.62 -10.59
CA GLY A 56 -6.37 -11.45 -11.24
C GLY A 56 -7.19 -10.70 -12.28
N GLU A 57 -8.06 -11.44 -12.94
CA GLU A 57 -9.13 -10.86 -13.72
C GLU A 57 -10.10 -10.14 -12.76
N PRO A 58 -10.60 -8.94 -13.09
CA PRO A 58 -11.33 -8.09 -12.16
C PRO A 58 -12.45 -8.79 -11.38
N GLU A 59 -13.30 -9.57 -12.07
CA GLU A 59 -14.42 -10.27 -11.45
C GLU A 59 -13.99 -11.43 -10.53
N ALA A 60 -12.98 -12.19 -10.95
CA ALA A 60 -12.46 -13.28 -10.14
C ALA A 60 -11.74 -12.74 -8.89
N LEU A 61 -10.99 -11.66 -9.06
CA LEU A 61 -10.29 -10.97 -7.96
C LEU A 61 -11.30 -10.40 -6.94
N LYS A 62 -12.37 -9.74 -7.42
CA LYS A 62 -13.46 -9.25 -6.58
C LYS A 62 -14.04 -10.36 -5.71
N ALA A 63 -14.39 -11.49 -6.32
CA ALA A 63 -15.01 -12.60 -5.61
C ALA A 63 -14.06 -13.20 -4.54
N ALA A 64 -12.77 -13.41 -4.86
CA ALA A 64 -11.79 -13.89 -3.89
C ALA A 64 -11.59 -12.91 -2.73
N LEU A 65 -11.52 -11.61 -3.05
CA LEU A 65 -11.34 -10.55 -2.06
C LEU A 65 -12.52 -10.48 -1.08
N LEU A 66 -13.75 -10.54 -1.56
CA LEU A 66 -14.93 -10.54 -0.70
C LEU A 66 -14.92 -11.71 0.29
N GLU A 67 -14.55 -12.93 -0.15
CA GLU A 67 -14.39 -14.06 0.76
C GLU A 67 -13.29 -13.83 1.80
N ALA A 68 -12.14 -13.29 1.40
CA ALA A 68 -11.04 -12.96 2.31
C ALA A 68 -11.44 -11.89 3.33
N VAL A 69 -12.21 -10.87 2.92
CA VAL A 69 -12.80 -9.86 3.82
C VAL A 69 -13.72 -10.53 4.84
N GLY A 70 -14.58 -11.45 4.41
CA GLY A 70 -15.48 -12.21 5.30
C GLY A 70 -14.70 -13.02 6.35
N GLN A 71 -13.59 -13.68 5.94
CA GLN A 71 -12.71 -14.38 6.87
C GLN A 71 -12.09 -13.41 7.89
N ALA A 72 -11.59 -12.26 7.44
CA ALA A 72 -10.98 -11.29 8.33
C ALA A 72 -11.99 -10.71 9.34
N VAL A 73 -13.19 -10.35 8.90
CA VAL A 73 -14.28 -9.85 9.78
C VAL A 73 -14.68 -10.88 10.85
N ALA A 74 -14.70 -12.17 10.48
CA ALA A 74 -15.06 -13.24 11.40
C ALA A 74 -13.94 -13.61 12.40
N LEU A 75 -12.67 -13.43 12.02
CA LEU A 75 -11.53 -13.95 12.79
C LEU A 75 -10.79 -12.89 13.60
N ILE A 76 -10.89 -11.60 13.22
CA ILE A 76 -10.12 -10.51 13.83
C ILE A 76 -11.03 -9.65 14.69
N ASP A 77 -10.72 -9.57 15.99
CA ASP A 77 -11.35 -8.66 16.92
C ASP A 77 -10.39 -7.53 17.31
N LEU A 78 -10.66 -6.32 16.80
CA LEU A 78 -9.80 -5.16 17.06
C LEU A 78 -9.85 -4.65 18.50
N ASN A 79 -10.81 -5.08 19.32
CA ASN A 79 -10.80 -4.77 20.74
C ASN A 79 -9.70 -5.53 21.50
N GLN A 80 -9.21 -6.64 20.94
CA GLN A 80 -8.13 -7.45 21.48
C GLN A 80 -6.79 -7.25 20.74
N HIS A 81 -6.81 -6.50 19.63
CA HIS A 81 -5.66 -6.30 18.77
C HIS A 81 -4.73 -5.21 19.30
N SER A 82 -3.44 -5.50 19.33
CA SER A 82 -2.35 -4.55 19.60
C SER A 82 -1.22 -4.70 18.59
N GLY A 83 -0.67 -3.60 18.10
CA GLY A 83 0.46 -3.56 17.15
C GLY A 83 0.91 -2.13 16.91
N GLN A 84 2.08 -1.95 16.32
CA GLN A 84 2.64 -0.61 16.04
C GLN A 84 2.04 0.02 14.80
N HIS A 85 1.33 -0.76 13.96
CA HIS A 85 0.71 -0.24 12.75
C HIS A 85 -0.59 0.51 13.08
N PRO A 86 -0.76 1.77 12.62
CA PRO A 86 -2.04 2.45 12.73
C PRO A 86 -3.09 1.72 11.88
N ARG A 87 -4.17 1.26 12.50
CA ARG A 87 -5.23 0.48 11.85
C ARG A 87 -6.61 1.01 12.22
N MET A 88 -7.53 0.94 11.29
CA MET A 88 -8.92 1.32 11.54
C MET A 88 -9.91 0.16 11.33
N GLY A 89 -9.45 -0.96 10.79
CA GLY A 89 -10.27 -2.13 10.51
C GLY A 89 -9.53 -3.46 10.56
N ALA A 90 -10.27 -4.55 10.73
CA ALA A 90 -9.78 -5.93 10.55
C ALA A 90 -9.22 -6.11 9.14
N VAL A 91 -9.89 -5.53 8.14
CA VAL A 91 -9.34 -5.18 6.83
C VAL A 91 -9.13 -3.69 6.85
N ASP A 92 -7.88 -3.25 6.89
CA ASP A 92 -7.54 -1.85 7.06
C ASP A 92 -7.64 -1.07 5.75
N VAL A 93 -7.11 -1.63 4.65
CA VAL A 93 -7.11 -0.98 3.34
C VAL A 93 -7.16 -1.99 2.20
N ILE A 94 -7.89 -1.64 1.13
CA ILE A 94 -8.03 -2.42 -0.10
C ILE A 94 -7.74 -1.51 -1.30
N PRO A 95 -6.51 -1.46 -1.82
CA PRO A 95 -6.16 -0.73 -3.03
C PRO A 95 -6.31 -1.59 -4.28
N PHE A 96 -6.94 -1.06 -5.32
CA PHE A 96 -6.94 -1.62 -6.67
C PHE A 96 -5.96 -0.86 -7.56
N ILE A 97 -5.18 -1.60 -8.33
CA ILE A 97 -4.11 -1.07 -9.18
C ILE A 97 -4.27 -1.68 -10.58
N PRO A 98 -4.51 -0.87 -11.63
CA PRO A 98 -4.56 -1.38 -12.99
C PRO A 98 -3.15 -1.76 -13.48
N ILE A 99 -2.97 -3.01 -13.96
CA ILE A 99 -1.66 -3.54 -14.42
C ILE A 99 -1.63 -3.73 -15.95
N LYS A 100 -2.53 -4.55 -16.50
CA LYS A 100 -2.55 -4.84 -17.95
C LYS A 100 -3.99 -4.85 -18.44
N GLY A 101 -4.26 -4.18 -19.56
CA GLY A 101 -5.58 -4.17 -20.18
C GLY A 101 -6.70 -3.54 -19.34
N CYS A 102 -6.36 -2.91 -18.22
CA CYS A 102 -7.27 -2.21 -17.32
C CYS A 102 -6.90 -0.72 -17.26
N THR A 103 -7.90 0.13 -17.10
CA THR A 103 -7.72 1.57 -16.91
C THR A 103 -7.89 1.95 -15.42
N MET A 104 -7.45 3.15 -15.07
CA MET A 104 -7.70 3.69 -13.71
C MET A 104 -9.20 3.85 -13.45
N ASP A 105 -10.00 4.22 -14.46
CA ASP A 105 -11.45 4.37 -14.30
C ASP A 105 -12.12 3.02 -14.01
N GLU A 106 -11.65 1.93 -14.64
CA GLU A 106 -12.11 0.57 -14.31
C GLU A 106 -11.72 0.17 -12.88
N ALA A 107 -10.52 0.53 -12.42
CA ALA A 107 -10.11 0.29 -11.04
C ALA A 107 -10.95 1.09 -10.03
N ILE A 108 -11.29 2.34 -10.34
CA ILE A 108 -12.21 3.17 -9.55
C ILE A 108 -13.60 2.54 -9.50
N ALA A 109 -14.14 2.11 -10.63
CA ALA A 109 -15.45 1.47 -10.69
C ALA A 109 -15.48 0.18 -9.84
N LEU A 110 -14.48 -0.68 -10.01
CA LEU A 110 -14.34 -1.92 -9.23
C LEU A 110 -14.22 -1.65 -7.72
N SER A 111 -13.45 -0.63 -7.33
CA SER A 111 -13.29 -0.26 -5.91
C SER A 111 -14.61 0.18 -5.27
N LYS A 112 -15.46 0.91 -6.00
CA LYS A 112 -16.78 1.32 -5.53
C LYS A 112 -17.72 0.13 -5.41
N GLU A 113 -17.76 -0.74 -6.41
CA GLU A 113 -18.57 -1.94 -6.39
C GLU A 113 -18.20 -2.86 -5.23
N VAL A 114 -16.89 -3.09 -5.03
CA VAL A 114 -16.40 -3.89 -3.89
C VAL A 114 -16.73 -3.23 -2.56
N GLY A 115 -16.59 -1.92 -2.46
CA GLY A 115 -16.94 -1.16 -1.26
C GLY A 115 -18.42 -1.31 -0.88
N GLU A 116 -19.33 -1.19 -1.85
CA GLU A 116 -20.76 -1.38 -1.66
C GLU A 116 -21.10 -2.81 -1.21
N GLN A 117 -20.47 -3.82 -1.85
CA GLN A 117 -20.68 -5.22 -1.49
C GLN A 117 -20.15 -5.55 -0.09
N ILE A 118 -18.98 -5.02 0.30
CA ILE A 118 -18.44 -5.18 1.68
C ILE A 118 -19.41 -4.60 2.70
N ALA A 119 -19.92 -3.40 2.47
CA ALA A 119 -20.87 -2.77 3.37
C ALA A 119 -22.16 -3.57 3.51
N THR A 120 -22.65 -4.13 2.40
CA THR A 120 -23.90 -4.92 2.37
C THR A 120 -23.73 -6.29 3.02
N LEU A 121 -22.65 -7.02 2.67
CA LEU A 121 -22.45 -8.41 3.12
C LEU A 121 -21.98 -8.51 4.57
N TYR A 122 -21.13 -7.58 4.99
CA TYR A 122 -20.44 -7.66 6.28
C TYR A 122 -20.78 -6.52 7.24
N GLN A 123 -21.70 -5.61 6.85
CA GLN A 123 -22.07 -4.42 7.62
C GLN A 123 -20.86 -3.58 8.05
N LEU A 124 -19.81 -3.60 7.23
CA LEU A 124 -18.57 -2.90 7.49
C LEU A 124 -18.62 -1.53 6.81
N PRO A 125 -18.51 -0.40 7.54
CA PRO A 125 -18.49 0.92 6.94
C PRO A 125 -17.26 1.12 6.07
N VAL A 126 -17.45 1.68 4.87
CA VAL A 126 -16.43 1.82 3.84
C VAL A 126 -16.15 3.29 3.56
N PHE A 127 -14.87 3.66 3.54
CA PHE A 127 -14.38 4.95 3.08
C PHE A 127 -13.64 4.79 1.75
N LEU A 128 -14.07 5.53 0.73
CA LEU A 128 -13.35 5.61 -0.53
C LEU A 128 -12.15 6.56 -0.41
N TYR A 129 -10.98 6.15 -0.93
CA TYR A 129 -9.75 6.93 -0.84
C TYR A 129 -8.96 6.98 -2.15
N GLU A 130 -7.90 7.79 -2.20
CA GLU A 130 -7.04 8.04 -3.37
C GLU A 130 -7.87 8.45 -4.60
N LYS A 131 -7.76 7.75 -5.75
CA LYS A 131 -8.49 8.06 -6.97
C LYS A 131 -10.00 7.81 -6.89
N SER A 132 -10.42 7.01 -5.92
CA SER A 132 -11.84 6.72 -5.67
C SER A 132 -12.48 7.68 -4.67
N ALA A 133 -11.69 8.55 -4.02
CA ALA A 133 -12.17 9.47 -2.99
C ALA A 133 -13.31 10.35 -3.50
N THR A 134 -14.36 10.48 -2.68
CA THR A 134 -15.54 11.33 -2.96
C THR A 134 -15.34 12.77 -2.49
N ALA A 135 -14.30 13.04 -1.69
CA ALA A 135 -13.96 14.37 -1.21
C ALA A 135 -12.43 14.53 -1.05
N PRO A 136 -11.87 15.74 -1.26
CA PRO A 136 -10.41 15.96 -1.24
C PRO A 136 -9.70 15.55 0.04
N HIS A 137 -10.35 15.69 1.20
CA HIS A 137 -9.77 15.32 2.50
C HIS A 137 -9.64 13.80 2.68
N ARG A 138 -10.28 12.98 1.82
CA ARG A 138 -10.23 11.50 1.83
C ARG A 138 -9.20 10.93 0.85
N GLU A 139 -8.62 11.74 -0.03
CA GLU A 139 -7.57 11.27 -0.93
C GLU A 139 -6.39 10.66 -0.18
N ASN A 140 -6.01 11.25 0.95
CA ASN A 140 -4.89 10.74 1.75
C ASN A 140 -5.36 9.70 2.77
N LEU A 141 -4.97 8.43 2.57
CA LEU A 141 -5.26 7.32 3.49
C LEU A 141 -4.90 7.65 4.96
N ALA A 142 -3.81 8.39 5.21
CA ALA A 142 -3.44 8.76 6.57
C ALA A 142 -4.48 9.68 7.24
N ALA A 143 -5.17 10.53 6.46
CA ALA A 143 -6.27 11.35 6.98
C ALA A 143 -7.51 10.50 7.27
N VAL A 144 -7.84 9.54 6.38
CA VAL A 144 -8.94 8.60 6.60
C VAL A 144 -8.69 7.76 7.86
N ARG A 145 -7.47 7.25 8.03
CA ARG A 145 -7.06 6.37 9.14
C ARG A 145 -6.87 7.12 10.48
N LYS A 146 -6.77 8.46 10.45
CA LYS A 146 -6.51 9.26 11.65
C LYS A 146 -7.55 9.01 12.74
N GLY A 147 -7.06 8.69 13.94
CA GLY A 147 -7.87 8.28 15.10
C GLY A 147 -7.95 6.77 15.28
N GLU A 148 -7.54 6.02 14.26
CA GLU A 148 -7.49 4.56 14.25
C GLU A 148 -8.83 3.92 14.61
N PHE A 149 -8.85 2.64 14.96
CA PHE A 149 -10.07 1.93 15.37
C PHE A 149 -10.77 2.64 16.52
N GLU A 150 -10.02 3.11 17.51
CA GLU A 150 -10.54 3.72 18.74
C GLU A 150 -11.27 5.04 18.45
N GLY A 151 -10.66 5.92 17.69
CA GLY A 151 -11.22 7.23 17.36
C GLY A 151 -12.28 7.18 16.27
N MET A 152 -12.39 6.08 15.53
CA MET A 152 -13.33 5.98 14.42
C MET A 152 -14.79 6.05 14.86
N ALA A 153 -15.10 5.57 16.07
CA ALA A 153 -16.46 5.61 16.64
C ALA A 153 -17.02 7.04 16.74
N GLU A 154 -16.19 8.02 17.05
CA GLU A 154 -16.59 9.44 17.11
C GLU A 154 -16.44 10.13 15.76
N LYS A 155 -15.37 9.80 15.01
CA LYS A 155 -15.09 10.38 13.70
C LYS A 155 -16.21 10.14 12.70
N ILE A 156 -16.73 8.92 12.65
CA ILE A 156 -17.79 8.51 11.70
C ILE A 156 -19.11 9.26 11.88
N LYS A 157 -19.33 9.88 13.05
CA LYS A 157 -20.52 10.69 13.35
C LYS A 157 -20.43 12.10 12.74
N LEU A 158 -19.23 12.56 12.39
CA LEU A 158 -19.04 13.87 11.77
C LEU A 158 -19.56 13.85 10.33
N ALA A 159 -20.28 14.88 9.93
CA ALA A 159 -20.91 14.95 8.60
C ALA A 159 -19.91 14.77 7.44
N GLU A 160 -18.69 15.30 7.59
CA GLU A 160 -17.61 15.19 6.61
C GLU A 160 -16.94 13.79 6.59
N TRP A 161 -17.14 12.98 7.63
CA TRP A 161 -16.55 11.65 7.79
C TRP A 161 -17.60 10.53 7.80
N GLN A 162 -18.81 10.79 7.31
CA GLN A 162 -19.75 9.69 7.08
C GLN A 162 -19.19 8.74 6.00
N PRO A 163 -19.40 7.41 6.15
CA PRO A 163 -18.88 6.45 5.19
C PRO A 163 -19.52 6.64 3.81
N ASP A 164 -18.81 6.25 2.77
CA ASP A 164 -19.34 6.26 1.40
C ASP A 164 -20.36 5.12 1.21
N PHE A 165 -20.17 4.00 1.93
CA PHE A 165 -21.10 2.87 1.98
C PHE A 165 -21.23 2.35 3.40
N GLY A 166 -22.42 1.84 3.75
CA GLY A 166 -22.74 1.28 5.06
C GLY A 166 -23.29 2.30 6.05
N LEU A 167 -23.48 1.87 7.28
CA LEU A 167 -24.02 2.71 8.33
C LEU A 167 -22.94 3.64 8.90
N ALA A 168 -23.35 4.82 9.37
CA ALA A 168 -22.46 5.75 10.08
C ALA A 168 -22.20 5.28 11.53
N GLU A 169 -21.86 4.01 11.67
CA GLU A 169 -21.56 3.35 12.93
C GLU A 169 -20.42 2.34 12.72
N ARG A 170 -19.36 2.45 13.51
CA ARG A 170 -18.21 1.55 13.44
C ARG A 170 -18.65 0.11 13.78
N HIS A 171 -18.23 -0.87 12.94
CA HIS A 171 -18.44 -2.28 13.25
C HIS A 171 -17.79 -2.63 14.61
N PRO A 172 -18.49 -3.34 15.52
CA PRO A 172 -18.05 -3.49 16.92
C PRO A 172 -16.68 -4.16 17.09
N THR A 173 -16.32 -5.12 16.24
CA THR A 173 -15.05 -5.85 16.28
C THR A 173 -14.15 -5.58 15.09
N ALA A 174 -14.71 -5.43 13.89
CA ALA A 174 -13.97 -5.30 12.64
C ALA A 174 -13.68 -3.85 12.22
N GLY A 175 -14.27 -2.84 12.89
CA GLY A 175 -13.96 -1.43 12.62
C GLY A 175 -14.56 -0.88 11.35
N THR A 176 -13.71 -0.33 10.48
CA THR A 176 -14.05 0.26 9.18
C THR A 176 -12.98 -0.08 8.16
N VAL A 177 -13.25 0.03 6.87
CA VAL A 177 -12.27 -0.25 5.81
C VAL A 177 -12.12 0.93 4.84
N ALA A 178 -10.88 1.17 4.36
CA ALA A 178 -10.63 2.05 3.23
C ALA A 178 -10.52 1.25 1.93
N VAL A 179 -11.29 1.61 0.92
CA VAL A 179 -11.25 0.97 -0.41
C VAL A 179 -10.95 2.03 -1.45
N GLY A 180 -10.08 1.76 -2.41
CA GLY A 180 -9.80 2.75 -3.44
C GLY A 180 -8.92 2.25 -4.58
N ALA A 181 -8.73 3.09 -5.59
CA ALA A 181 -7.85 2.85 -6.71
C ALA A 181 -6.63 3.78 -6.65
N ARG A 182 -5.45 3.26 -6.97
CA ARG A 182 -4.20 4.03 -6.97
C ARG A 182 -3.19 3.50 -7.99
N MET A 183 -2.14 4.25 -8.21
CA MET A 183 -0.97 3.74 -8.94
C MET A 183 -0.19 2.72 -8.09
N PRO A 184 0.64 1.86 -8.71
CA PRO A 184 1.54 1.00 -7.96
C PRO A 184 2.40 1.83 -7.01
N LEU A 185 2.42 1.44 -5.73
CA LEU A 185 3.25 2.07 -4.71
C LEU A 185 4.54 1.27 -4.60
N VAL A 186 5.68 1.95 -4.66
CA VAL A 186 6.98 1.32 -4.40
C VAL A 186 7.46 1.72 -3.01
N ALA A 187 7.53 0.76 -2.09
CA ALA A 187 8.14 0.94 -0.79
C ALA A 187 9.66 0.81 -0.95
N TYR A 188 10.35 1.91 -0.75
CA TYR A 188 11.78 2.06 -1.01
C TYR A 188 12.48 2.72 0.16
N ASN A 189 13.46 2.08 0.73
CA ASN A 189 14.15 2.55 1.92
C ASN A 189 15.62 2.82 1.64
N VAL A 190 16.18 3.88 2.23
CA VAL A 190 17.59 4.26 2.09
C VAL A 190 18.26 4.28 3.45
N ASN A 191 19.31 3.45 3.62
CA ASN A 191 20.04 3.26 4.85
C ASN A 191 21.16 4.30 5.00
N LEU A 192 21.26 4.92 6.16
CA LEU A 192 22.25 5.91 6.48
C LEU A 192 23.26 5.39 7.52
N GLY A 193 24.54 5.64 7.31
CA GLY A 193 25.63 5.21 8.17
C GLY A 193 25.74 6.05 9.47
N THR A 194 24.66 6.18 10.20
CA THR A 194 24.57 6.87 11.49
C THR A 194 23.46 6.25 12.33
N ALA A 195 23.54 6.35 13.66
CA ALA A 195 22.48 5.97 14.58
C ALA A 195 21.55 7.14 14.96
N ASP A 196 21.82 8.35 14.47
CA ASP A 196 21.03 9.55 14.81
C ASP A 196 19.73 9.60 14.00
N LEU A 197 18.60 9.20 14.60
CA LEU A 197 17.27 9.22 14.02
C LEU A 197 16.84 10.64 13.58
N ASN A 198 17.34 11.69 14.21
CA ASN A 198 16.98 13.06 13.82
C ASN A 198 17.45 13.37 12.40
N ILE A 199 18.63 12.87 12.01
CA ILE A 199 19.18 13.05 10.66
C ILE A 199 18.24 12.40 9.64
N ALA A 200 17.84 11.14 9.84
CA ALA A 200 16.91 10.46 8.94
C ALA A 200 15.55 11.17 8.88
N SER A 201 15.04 11.64 10.02
CA SER A 201 13.76 12.36 10.12
C SER A 201 13.81 13.71 9.40
N ASP A 202 14.92 14.42 9.50
CA ASP A 202 15.14 15.71 8.82
C ASP A 202 15.24 15.53 7.31
N ILE A 203 15.99 14.53 6.84
CA ILE A 203 16.07 14.17 5.43
C ILE A 203 14.70 13.78 4.91
N ALA A 204 13.98 12.90 5.61
CA ALA A 204 12.64 12.49 5.24
C ALA A 204 11.68 13.68 5.09
N ARG A 205 11.76 14.66 5.98
CA ARG A 205 10.96 15.89 5.94
C ARG A 205 11.23 16.72 4.69
N LYS A 206 12.49 16.81 4.28
CA LYS A 206 12.92 17.60 3.12
C LYS A 206 12.59 16.94 1.78
N ILE A 207 12.65 15.61 1.70
CA ILE A 207 12.40 14.89 0.43
C ILE A 207 10.92 14.65 0.14
N ARG A 208 10.04 14.60 1.17
CA ARG A 208 8.62 14.36 1.00
C ARG A 208 7.86 15.59 0.54
N PHE A 209 6.77 15.38 -0.22
CA PHE A 209 5.97 16.46 -0.82
C PHE A 209 5.49 17.51 0.18
N ILE A 210 4.92 17.09 1.31
CA ILE A 210 4.39 18.01 2.34
C ILE A 210 5.47 18.91 2.96
N GLY A 211 6.75 18.54 2.84
CA GLY A 211 7.90 19.33 3.26
C GLY A 211 8.49 20.20 2.15
N GLY A 212 7.85 20.27 0.97
CA GLY A 212 8.36 21.01 -0.19
C GLY A 212 9.26 20.18 -1.12
N GLY A 213 9.35 18.86 -0.89
CA GLY A 213 10.15 17.93 -1.69
C GLY A 213 9.37 17.34 -2.89
N LEU A 214 9.68 16.08 -3.22
CA LEU A 214 9.16 15.37 -4.38
C LEU A 214 7.66 15.05 -4.24
N ARG A 215 6.85 15.41 -5.25
CA ARG A 215 5.38 15.37 -5.18
C ARG A 215 4.81 13.99 -4.86
N TYR A 216 5.39 12.93 -5.40
CA TYR A 216 4.90 11.56 -5.22
C TYR A 216 5.76 10.74 -4.26
N CYS A 217 6.35 11.42 -3.29
CA CYS A 217 7.19 10.87 -2.25
C CYS A 217 6.61 11.15 -0.86
N LYS A 218 6.33 10.09 -0.11
CA LYS A 218 6.06 10.13 1.33
C LYS A 218 7.28 9.53 2.02
N ALA A 219 7.76 10.12 3.11
CA ALA A 219 8.94 9.62 3.80
C ALA A 219 8.89 9.88 5.30
N MET A 220 9.54 9.00 6.06
CA MET A 220 9.78 9.13 7.50
C MET A 220 11.14 8.55 7.88
N GLY A 221 11.71 9.02 9.00
CA GLY A 221 12.89 8.41 9.60
C GLY A 221 12.51 7.19 10.42
N VAL A 222 13.32 6.14 10.34
CA VAL A 222 13.15 4.88 11.08
C VAL A 222 14.49 4.45 11.66
N GLU A 223 14.49 3.94 12.89
CA GLU A 223 15.66 3.36 13.53
C GLU A 223 15.71 1.84 13.25
N LEU A 224 16.84 1.37 12.78
CA LEU A 224 17.14 -0.07 12.64
C LEU A 224 18.05 -0.50 13.80
N LYS A 225 17.43 -0.75 14.96
CA LYS A 225 18.14 -1.01 16.23
C LYS A 225 19.15 -2.14 16.14
N GLU A 226 18.78 -3.25 15.52
CA GLU A 226 19.64 -4.41 15.38
C GLU A 226 20.90 -4.14 14.53
N ARG A 227 20.82 -3.17 13.62
CA ARG A 227 21.93 -2.79 12.74
C ARG A 227 22.70 -1.57 13.26
N GLY A 228 22.21 -0.88 14.29
CA GLY A 228 22.81 0.34 14.83
C GLY A 228 22.85 1.50 13.82
N ILE A 229 21.92 1.52 12.88
CA ILE A 229 21.81 2.57 11.84
C ILE A 229 20.38 3.10 11.76
N VAL A 230 20.21 4.19 11.00
CA VAL A 230 18.89 4.73 10.70
C VAL A 230 18.58 4.64 9.21
N GLN A 231 17.32 4.74 8.88
CA GLN A 231 16.79 4.57 7.54
C GLN A 231 15.81 5.70 7.20
N VAL A 232 15.88 6.20 5.98
CA VAL A 232 14.82 7.00 5.39
C VAL A 232 13.86 6.03 4.70
N SER A 233 12.71 5.76 5.34
CA SER A 233 11.66 4.92 4.76
C SER A 233 10.80 5.76 3.83
N ILE A 234 10.65 5.32 2.59
CA ILE A 234 10.03 6.06 1.50
C ILE A 234 8.91 5.23 0.86
N ASN A 235 7.77 5.87 0.63
CA ASN A 235 6.71 5.35 -0.23
C ASN A 235 6.62 6.23 -1.49
N MET A 236 7.04 5.68 -2.63
CA MET A 236 6.83 6.30 -3.94
C MET A 236 5.42 6.00 -4.40
N THR A 237 4.54 7.00 -4.39
CA THR A 237 3.10 6.82 -4.68
C THR A 237 2.76 6.88 -6.16
N ASP A 238 3.68 7.38 -6.99
CA ASP A 238 3.62 7.37 -8.45
C ASP A 238 5.04 7.44 -9.01
N TYR A 239 5.63 6.27 -9.27
CA TYR A 239 7.01 6.15 -9.78
C TYR A 239 7.15 6.67 -11.22
N THR A 240 6.06 6.71 -11.98
CA THR A 240 6.08 7.19 -13.37
C THR A 240 6.29 8.70 -13.46
N ARG A 241 5.94 9.42 -12.41
CA ARG A 241 6.12 10.88 -12.29
C ARG A 241 7.29 11.27 -11.40
N THR A 242 7.63 10.43 -10.44
CA THR A 242 8.81 10.62 -9.57
C THR A 242 9.56 9.30 -9.51
N ALA A 243 10.62 9.18 -10.30
CA ALA A 243 11.44 7.99 -10.40
C ALA A 243 12.22 7.70 -9.10
N LEU A 244 12.53 6.43 -8.83
CA LEU A 244 13.26 5.99 -7.63
C LEU A 244 14.61 6.66 -7.49
N TYR A 245 15.37 6.78 -8.58
CA TYR A 245 16.69 7.41 -8.57
C TYR A 245 16.64 8.88 -8.10
N ARG A 246 15.56 9.62 -8.39
CA ARG A 246 15.40 11.02 -7.91
C ARG A 246 15.30 11.09 -6.40
N ALA A 247 14.56 10.19 -5.78
CA ALA A 247 14.47 10.11 -4.34
C ALA A 247 15.81 9.70 -3.73
N PHE A 248 16.50 8.71 -4.31
CA PHE A 248 17.80 8.24 -3.86
C PHE A 248 18.87 9.34 -3.92
N GLU A 249 19.00 10.02 -5.05
CA GLU A 249 19.98 11.10 -5.20
C GLU A 249 19.68 12.28 -4.25
N LEU A 250 18.40 12.61 -4.03
CA LEU A 250 18.05 13.66 -3.10
C LEU A 250 18.39 13.28 -1.64
N VAL A 251 18.18 12.02 -1.24
CA VAL A 251 18.64 11.50 0.05
C VAL A 251 20.16 11.60 0.16
N LYS A 252 20.92 11.23 -0.88
CA LYS A 252 22.39 11.34 -0.89
C LYS A 252 22.85 12.79 -0.74
N ILE A 253 22.22 13.73 -1.43
CA ILE A 253 22.55 15.16 -1.35
C ILE A 253 22.31 15.68 0.07
N GLU A 254 21.16 15.36 0.66
CA GLU A 254 20.84 15.80 2.01
C GLU A 254 21.72 15.13 3.08
N ALA A 255 22.04 13.84 2.94
CA ALA A 255 22.91 13.11 3.86
C ALA A 255 24.32 13.70 3.90
N ARG A 256 24.88 14.14 2.75
CA ARG A 256 26.18 14.81 2.68
C ARG A 256 26.27 16.07 3.55
N ARG A 257 25.17 16.81 3.74
CA ARG A 257 25.13 18.00 4.59
C ARG A 257 25.37 17.69 6.06
N TYR A 258 25.10 16.45 6.47
CA TYR A 258 25.36 15.94 7.83
C TYR A 258 26.68 15.15 7.91
N GLY A 259 27.45 15.06 6.83
CA GLY A 259 28.65 14.23 6.78
C GLY A 259 28.35 12.72 6.85
N VAL A 260 27.11 12.29 6.52
CA VAL A 260 26.64 10.91 6.62
C VAL A 260 26.64 10.26 5.25
N ALA A 261 27.15 9.02 5.18
CA ALA A 261 27.10 8.21 3.96
C ALA A 261 25.79 7.43 3.85
N VAL A 262 25.30 7.26 2.62
CA VAL A 262 24.33 6.21 2.30
C VAL A 262 25.08 4.88 2.24
N VAL A 263 24.67 3.91 3.05
CA VAL A 263 25.33 2.61 3.19
C VAL A 263 24.56 1.47 2.50
N GLY A 264 23.42 1.74 1.90
CA GLY A 264 22.61 0.80 1.15
C GLY A 264 21.18 1.29 0.95
N SER A 265 20.41 0.52 0.23
CA SER A 265 18.97 0.73 0.06
C SER A 265 18.27 -0.61 -0.14
N GLU A 266 16.95 -0.63 0.05
CA GLU A 266 16.14 -1.83 -0.14
C GLU A 266 14.77 -1.49 -0.70
N ILE A 267 14.20 -2.43 -1.43
CA ILE A 267 12.80 -2.40 -1.87
C ILE A 267 12.04 -3.42 -1.04
N ILE A 268 10.89 -3.02 -0.51
CA ILE A 268 10.01 -3.89 0.28
C ILE A 268 8.86 -4.37 -0.60
N GLY A 269 8.70 -5.68 -0.69
CA GLY A 269 7.68 -6.31 -1.54
C GLY A 269 8.00 -6.24 -3.03
N LEU A 270 6.95 -6.32 -3.86
CA LEU A 270 7.07 -6.34 -5.30
C LEU A 270 7.20 -4.92 -5.87
N VAL A 271 7.96 -4.81 -6.95
CA VAL A 271 8.22 -3.53 -7.65
C VAL A 271 7.95 -3.68 -9.14
N PRO A 272 7.30 -2.69 -9.79
CA PRO A 272 7.17 -2.68 -11.25
C PRO A 272 8.54 -2.67 -11.93
N MET A 273 8.71 -3.54 -12.93
CA MET A 273 9.95 -3.63 -13.72
C MET A 273 10.36 -2.28 -14.29
N GLU A 274 9.41 -1.51 -14.80
CA GLU A 274 9.63 -0.18 -15.37
C GLU A 274 10.34 0.78 -14.40
N ALA A 275 9.99 0.74 -13.11
CA ALA A 275 10.62 1.58 -12.08
C ALA A 275 12.13 1.27 -11.91
N LEU A 276 12.51 -0.02 -12.04
CA LEU A 276 13.91 -0.44 -11.98
C LEU A 276 14.66 -0.11 -13.28
N ILE A 277 14.02 -0.34 -14.42
CA ILE A 277 14.60 -0.05 -15.74
C ILE A 277 14.86 1.44 -15.92
N ASP A 278 13.94 2.31 -15.49
CA ASP A 278 14.14 3.76 -15.51
C ASP A 278 15.35 4.17 -14.64
N THR A 279 15.48 3.56 -13.46
CA THR A 279 16.63 3.77 -12.58
C THR A 279 17.94 3.28 -13.19
N ALA A 280 17.93 2.09 -13.81
CA ALA A 280 19.09 1.55 -14.50
C ALA A 280 19.49 2.44 -15.69
N SER A 281 18.53 2.91 -16.47
CA SER A 281 18.76 3.81 -17.61
C SER A 281 19.45 5.10 -17.18
N PHE A 282 19.03 5.69 -16.06
CA PHE A 282 19.67 6.88 -15.50
C PHE A 282 21.14 6.64 -15.13
N TYR A 283 21.40 5.57 -14.34
CA TYR A 283 22.79 5.32 -13.86
C TYR A 283 23.73 4.81 -14.93
N LEU A 284 23.23 4.11 -15.95
CA LEU A 284 24.02 3.63 -17.08
C LEU A 284 24.17 4.67 -18.20
N GLY A 285 23.42 5.79 -18.13
CA GLY A 285 23.43 6.81 -19.18
C GLY A 285 22.90 6.31 -20.51
N LEU A 286 21.86 5.42 -20.50
CA LEU A 286 21.33 4.84 -21.73
C LEU A 286 20.54 5.88 -22.53
N GLU A 287 20.88 6.01 -23.81
CA GLU A 287 20.18 6.87 -24.75
C GLU A 287 19.12 6.07 -25.51
N ASN A 288 17.89 6.63 -25.60
CA ASN A 288 16.76 6.05 -26.35
C ASN A 288 16.36 4.62 -25.94
N PHE A 289 16.67 4.20 -24.72
CA PHE A 289 16.28 2.90 -24.20
C PHE A 289 14.80 2.90 -23.79
N SER A 290 14.10 1.81 -24.04
CA SER A 290 12.69 1.65 -23.67
C SER A 290 12.37 0.23 -23.22
N MET A 291 11.21 0.05 -22.58
CA MET A 291 10.70 -1.26 -22.13
C MET A 291 10.61 -2.29 -23.28
N ASN A 292 10.43 -1.85 -24.53
CA ASN A 292 10.41 -2.73 -25.70
C ASN A 292 11.76 -3.44 -25.98
N GLN A 293 12.84 -3.01 -25.33
CA GLN A 293 14.16 -3.62 -25.45
C GLN A 293 14.46 -4.58 -24.28
N VAL A 294 13.53 -4.69 -23.32
CA VAL A 294 13.64 -5.63 -22.21
C VAL A 294 13.12 -6.98 -22.67
N LEU A 295 13.97 -8.01 -22.60
CA LEU A 295 13.65 -9.35 -23.11
C LEU A 295 12.40 -9.95 -22.46
N GLU A 296 12.32 -9.88 -21.13
CA GLU A 296 11.20 -10.42 -20.37
C GLU A 296 9.89 -9.68 -20.67
N ALA A 297 9.93 -8.36 -20.91
CA ALA A 297 8.76 -7.60 -21.30
C ALA A 297 8.21 -8.10 -22.66
N ARG A 298 9.10 -8.36 -23.61
CA ARG A 298 8.73 -8.92 -24.95
C ARG A 298 8.17 -10.34 -24.88
N ILE A 299 8.64 -11.14 -23.95
CA ILE A 299 8.14 -12.51 -23.74
C ILE A 299 6.73 -12.50 -23.11
N MET A 300 6.42 -11.48 -22.30
CA MET A 300 5.14 -11.35 -21.59
C MET A 300 4.05 -10.62 -22.40
N GLU A 301 4.37 -10.03 -23.54
CA GLU A 301 3.38 -9.50 -24.50
C GLU A 301 2.55 -10.62 -25.12
#